data_c203fa794501fa35ea4c01e21122bdb9
#
_entry.id   c203fa794501fa35ea4c01e21122bdb9
#
_cell.length_a   1.000
_cell.length_b   1.000
_cell.length_c   1.000
_cell.angle_alpha   90.00
_cell.angle_beta   90.00
_cell.angle_gamma   90.00
#
_symmetry.space_group_name_H-M   'P 1'
#
loop_
_entity.id
_entity.type
_entity.pdbx_description
1 polymer ?
#
loop_
_entity_poly.entity_id
_entity_poly.type
_entity_poly.pdbx_seq_one_letter_code
_entity_poly.pdbx_strand_id
1 'polypeptide(L)'
;MSTEDSQSEENRFRRSPTGPAVVAPRIPADQPPAPPPPAPRHKRHFWSVAIFILLVSGVGIRAYRDLSQPDAWDYWKDQYVSPSLTSQVIDTLHLDGSAQGRRALFVSGTIGPAAANWFRTRLDQANLAAGDIVLLASPGGDLAQATIMGEIIRQRALATAVGSSDASGRVKPAYCASACVLVYAGGKTRFGVLGSALGVHRFVTTRPVDDPVAEAQRIAGAVLGYMTKMGVSSTIVEAMSETRDIRWLSPKQALAMNLVTDPLGRP
;
A
#
# COMPACT_ATOMS: atom_id res chain seq x y z
N MET A 1 -1.08 -55.30 32.78
CA MET A 1 -1.90 -55.75 33.92
C MET A 1 -3.30 -55.36 33.53
N SER A 2 -3.91 -56.32 33.10
CA SER A 2 -5.15 -57.07 33.51
C SER A 2 -6.33 -56.40 32.80
N THR A 3 -6.84 -57.06 31.84
CA THR A 3 -7.76 -58.21 31.76
C THR A 3 -9.21 -57.79 31.85
N GLU A 4 -9.92 -58.13 30.79
CA GLU A 4 -11.05 -59.11 30.77
C GLU A 4 -12.40 -58.45 31.09
N ASP A 5 -13.53 -58.77 30.52
CA ASP A 5 -13.98 -59.95 29.77
C ASP A 5 -15.31 -59.62 29.10
N SER A 6 -15.50 -59.95 27.90
CA SER A 6 -16.41 -60.83 27.26
C SER A 6 -17.60 -61.32 28.10
N GLN A 7 -18.83 -61.13 27.63
CA GLN A 7 -19.87 -62.18 27.72
C GLN A 7 -20.99 -61.95 26.70
N SER A 8 -20.95 -62.81 25.70
CA SER A 8 -22.02 -63.13 24.83
C SER A 8 -23.09 -63.91 25.56
N GLU A 9 -24.30 -63.39 25.67
CA GLU A 9 -25.45 -64.23 26.08
C GLU A 9 -26.19 -64.72 24.85
N GLU A 10 -26.00 -66.01 24.62
CA GLU A 10 -26.64 -66.87 23.67
C GLU A 10 -28.07 -67.18 24.15
N ASN A 11 -29.09 -66.61 23.54
CA ASN A 11 -30.50 -66.84 23.88
C ASN A 11 -30.98 -68.08 23.18
N ARG A 12 -30.90 -69.24 23.89
CA ARG A 12 -31.47 -70.54 23.45
C ARG A 12 -32.98 -70.51 23.59
N PHE A 13 -33.70 -70.38 22.49
CA PHE A 13 -35.12 -70.69 22.43
C PHE A 13 -35.30 -72.18 22.46
N ARG A 14 -35.85 -72.66 23.57
CA ARG A 14 -36.37 -74.07 23.69
C ARG A 14 -37.58 -74.25 22.80
N ARG A 15 -37.49 -75.17 21.82
CA ARG A 15 -38.62 -75.64 21.05
C ARG A 15 -39.54 -76.51 21.92
N SER A 16 -40.82 -76.18 22.02
CA SER A 16 -41.84 -77.01 22.58
C SER A 16 -42.37 -78.01 21.50
N PRO A 17 -42.48 -79.28 21.78
CA PRO A 17 -42.74 -80.33 20.75
C PRO A 17 -44.24 -80.62 20.47
N THR A 18 -45.17 -79.80 20.85
CA THR A 18 -46.62 -80.14 20.57
C THR A 18 -47.39 -78.81 20.43
N GLY A 19 -47.57 -78.42 19.18
CA GLY A 19 -48.56 -77.45 18.81
C GLY A 19 -48.84 -77.48 17.29
N PRO A 20 -50.08 -77.24 16.85
CA PRO A 20 -50.44 -77.32 15.42
C PRO A 20 -49.63 -76.22 14.65
N ALA A 21 -49.14 -76.62 13.48
CA ALA A 21 -48.38 -75.70 12.60
C ALA A 21 -49.31 -74.61 12.15
N VAL A 22 -49.00 -73.38 12.72
CA VAL A 22 -49.63 -72.18 12.21
C VAL A 22 -48.88 -71.81 10.91
N VAL A 23 -49.56 -71.94 9.80
CA VAL A 23 -49.09 -71.45 8.50
C VAL A 23 -49.04 -69.89 8.58
N ALA A 24 -47.86 -69.33 8.62
CA ALA A 24 -47.71 -67.90 8.55
C ALA A 24 -48.32 -67.35 7.25
N PRO A 25 -49.10 -66.28 7.30
CA PRO A 25 -49.62 -65.66 6.08
C PRO A 25 -48.46 -65.25 5.19
N ARG A 26 -48.50 -65.57 3.91
CA ARG A 26 -47.55 -65.08 2.92
C ARG A 26 -47.64 -63.55 2.87
N ILE A 27 -46.65 -62.94 3.32
CA ILE A 27 -46.42 -61.45 3.11
C ILE A 27 -46.28 -61.31 1.59
N PRO A 28 -47.08 -60.44 0.93
CA PRO A 28 -46.87 -60.13 -0.48
C PRO A 28 -45.45 -59.57 -0.63
N ALA A 29 -44.73 -60.05 -1.68
CA ALA A 29 -43.43 -59.61 -1.99
C ALA A 29 -43.43 -58.06 -2.05
N ASP A 30 -42.57 -57.48 -1.27
CA ASP A 30 -42.35 -56.03 -1.21
C ASP A 30 -42.24 -55.43 -2.63
N GLN A 31 -43.24 -54.68 -3.03
CA GLN A 31 -43.07 -53.78 -4.16
C GLN A 31 -42.05 -52.71 -3.69
N PRO A 32 -40.97 -52.50 -4.44
CA PRO A 32 -40.04 -51.44 -4.11
C PRO A 32 -40.82 -50.11 -3.99
N PRO A 33 -40.55 -49.30 -2.97
CA PRO A 33 -41.23 -48.02 -2.78
C PRO A 33 -41.10 -47.18 -4.06
N ALA A 34 -42.24 -46.63 -4.49
CA ALA A 34 -42.26 -45.75 -5.66
C ALA A 34 -41.22 -44.63 -5.49
N PRO A 35 -40.45 -44.32 -6.52
CA PRO A 35 -39.44 -43.23 -6.43
C PRO A 35 -40.13 -41.93 -5.99
N PRO A 36 -39.53 -41.19 -5.08
CA PRO A 36 -40.11 -39.93 -4.62
C PRO A 36 -40.32 -38.99 -5.82
N PRO A 37 -41.43 -38.22 -5.81
CA PRO A 37 -41.71 -37.29 -6.91
C PRO A 37 -40.52 -36.32 -7.08
N PRO A 38 -40.15 -36.01 -8.33
CA PRO A 38 -39.04 -35.08 -8.58
C PRO A 38 -39.35 -33.75 -7.90
N ALA A 39 -38.44 -33.33 -7.02
CA ALA A 39 -38.55 -32.05 -6.31
C ALA A 39 -38.67 -30.89 -7.34
N PRO A 40 -39.54 -29.90 -7.10
CA PRO A 40 -39.74 -28.78 -8.03
C PRO A 40 -38.48 -27.95 -8.16
N ARG A 41 -37.67 -28.24 -9.18
CA ARG A 41 -36.37 -27.60 -9.45
C ARG A 41 -36.45 -26.15 -9.89
N HIS A 42 -37.60 -25.66 -10.36
CA HIS A 42 -37.70 -24.34 -10.98
C HIS A 42 -37.67 -23.13 -10.04
N LYS A 43 -38.12 -23.23 -8.81
CA LYS A 43 -38.17 -22.08 -7.90
C LYS A 43 -36.80 -21.65 -7.34
N ARG A 44 -35.88 -22.59 -7.16
CA ARG A 44 -34.54 -22.29 -6.58
C ARG A 44 -33.65 -21.50 -7.56
N HIS A 45 -33.69 -21.81 -8.85
CA HIS A 45 -32.91 -21.08 -9.87
C HIS A 45 -33.44 -19.69 -10.09
N PHE A 46 -34.75 -19.48 -10.06
CA PHE A 46 -35.32 -18.13 -10.20
C PHE A 46 -34.85 -17.18 -9.09
N TRP A 47 -34.88 -17.62 -7.84
CA TRP A 47 -34.39 -16.85 -6.72
C TRP A 47 -32.88 -16.56 -6.80
N SER A 48 -32.10 -17.53 -7.23
CA SER A 48 -30.64 -17.31 -7.42
C SER A 48 -30.35 -16.29 -8.52
N VAL A 49 -31.08 -16.36 -9.63
CA VAL A 49 -30.97 -15.37 -10.73
C VAL A 49 -31.44 -14.00 -10.27
N ALA A 50 -32.54 -13.92 -9.54
CA ALA A 50 -33.06 -12.64 -9.02
C ALA A 50 -32.06 -11.98 -8.05
N ILE A 51 -31.48 -12.74 -7.13
CA ILE A 51 -30.46 -12.25 -6.21
C ILE A 51 -29.21 -11.81 -6.99
N PHE A 52 -28.77 -12.58 -7.98
CA PHE A 52 -27.62 -12.23 -8.81
C PHE A 52 -27.86 -10.92 -9.58
N ILE A 53 -29.01 -10.75 -10.19
CA ILE A 53 -29.38 -9.51 -10.89
C ILE A 53 -29.39 -8.32 -9.90
N LEU A 54 -29.94 -8.52 -8.70
CA LEU A 54 -30.00 -7.47 -7.68
C LEU A 54 -28.61 -7.05 -7.21
N LEU A 55 -27.70 -8.02 -7.00
CA LEU A 55 -26.30 -7.75 -6.64
C LEU A 55 -25.56 -7.03 -7.78
N VAL A 56 -25.70 -7.52 -9.02
CA VAL A 56 -25.06 -6.88 -10.19
C VAL A 56 -25.62 -5.46 -10.42
N SER A 57 -26.94 -5.29 -10.26
CA SER A 57 -27.56 -3.96 -10.35
C SER A 57 -27.07 -3.02 -9.26
N GLY A 58 -26.93 -3.52 -8.01
CA GLY A 58 -26.39 -2.73 -6.91
C GLY A 58 -24.95 -2.28 -7.16
N VAL A 59 -24.11 -3.19 -7.65
CA VAL A 59 -22.73 -2.87 -8.05
C VAL A 59 -22.71 -1.90 -9.24
N GLY A 60 -23.57 -2.12 -10.24
CA GLY A 60 -23.69 -1.25 -11.41
C GLY A 60 -24.13 0.17 -11.07
N ILE A 61 -25.12 0.33 -10.19
CA ILE A 61 -25.60 1.63 -9.72
C ILE A 61 -24.47 2.35 -8.92
N ARG A 62 -23.75 1.62 -8.07
CA ARG A 62 -22.65 2.19 -7.31
C ARG A 62 -21.51 2.62 -8.22
N ALA A 63 -21.10 1.76 -9.16
CA ALA A 63 -20.08 2.08 -10.14
C ALA A 63 -20.50 3.29 -11.02
N TYR A 64 -21.76 3.34 -11.46
CA TYR A 64 -22.28 4.49 -12.22
C TYR A 64 -22.21 5.78 -11.40
N ARG A 65 -22.63 5.77 -10.14
CA ARG A 65 -22.56 6.95 -9.26
C ARG A 65 -21.13 7.41 -9.03
N ASP A 66 -20.22 6.46 -8.79
CA ASP A 66 -18.81 6.76 -8.54
C ASP A 66 -18.12 7.31 -9.81
N LEU A 67 -18.42 6.75 -10.99
CA LEU A 67 -17.88 7.19 -12.28
C LEU A 67 -18.55 8.46 -12.84
N SER A 68 -19.75 8.82 -12.39
CA SER A 68 -20.48 10.02 -12.83
C SER A 68 -20.05 11.29 -12.10
N GLN A 69 -19.19 11.19 -11.10
CA GLN A 69 -18.64 12.38 -10.45
C GLN A 69 -17.64 13.08 -11.39
N PRO A 70 -17.62 14.42 -11.45
CA PRO A 70 -16.77 15.17 -12.38
C PRO A 70 -15.29 14.79 -12.31
N ASP A 71 -14.80 14.48 -11.11
CA ASP A 71 -13.37 14.17 -10.87
C ASP A 71 -13.10 12.66 -10.76
N ALA A 72 -14.12 11.80 -10.99
CA ALA A 72 -13.98 10.36 -10.80
C ALA A 72 -12.94 9.74 -11.74
N TRP A 73 -12.93 10.20 -12.99
CA TRP A 73 -11.98 9.69 -13.98
C TRP A 73 -10.54 10.06 -13.63
N ASP A 74 -10.30 11.27 -13.18
CA ASP A 74 -8.98 11.72 -12.76
C ASP A 74 -8.53 11.00 -11.49
N TYR A 75 -9.45 10.77 -10.54
CA TYR A 75 -9.19 9.94 -9.36
C TYR A 75 -8.77 8.50 -9.73
N TRP A 76 -9.52 7.81 -10.61
CA TRP A 76 -9.21 6.46 -11.04
C TRP A 76 -7.92 6.39 -11.85
N LYS A 77 -7.68 7.38 -12.70
CA LYS A 77 -6.47 7.51 -13.49
C LYS A 77 -5.25 7.70 -12.61
N ASP A 78 -5.33 8.59 -11.62
CA ASP A 78 -4.24 8.83 -10.65
C ASP A 78 -4.00 7.61 -9.74
N GLN A 79 -5.07 6.88 -9.40
CA GLN A 79 -5.00 5.69 -8.55
C GLN A 79 -4.33 4.49 -9.23
N TYR A 80 -4.57 4.28 -10.55
CA TYR A 80 -4.22 3.02 -11.21
C TYR A 80 -3.39 3.15 -12.49
N VAL A 81 -3.43 4.28 -13.18
CA VAL A 81 -2.89 4.38 -14.54
C VAL A 81 -1.72 5.35 -14.64
N SER A 82 -1.86 6.56 -14.15
CA SER A 82 -0.89 7.63 -14.34
C SER A 82 -0.83 8.52 -13.10
N PRO A 83 0.15 8.34 -12.23
CA PRO A 83 0.31 9.23 -11.08
C PRO A 83 0.61 10.66 -11.54
N SER A 84 0.24 11.62 -10.69
CA SER A 84 0.54 13.06 -10.87
C SER A 84 2.04 13.40 -10.73
N LEU A 85 2.87 12.41 -10.96
CA LEU A 85 4.33 12.51 -11.00
C LEU A 85 4.85 12.44 -12.43
N THR A 86 5.86 13.23 -12.69
CA THR A 86 6.65 13.15 -13.92
C THR A 86 8.08 12.79 -13.61
N SER A 87 8.78 12.19 -14.57
CA SER A 87 10.21 11.92 -14.44
C SER A 87 10.97 12.15 -15.74
N GLN A 88 12.23 12.52 -15.59
CA GLN A 88 13.18 12.71 -16.67
C GLN A 88 14.54 12.14 -16.25
N VAL A 89 15.16 11.36 -17.13
CA VAL A 89 16.55 10.94 -16.93
C VAL A 89 17.48 12.07 -17.37
N ILE A 90 18.47 12.37 -16.53
CA ILE A 90 19.54 13.34 -16.79
C ILE A 90 20.83 12.55 -16.79
N ASP A 91 21.47 12.45 -17.95
CA ASP A 91 22.69 11.65 -18.08
C ASP A 91 23.88 12.26 -17.32
N THR A 92 23.93 13.59 -17.23
CA THR A 92 25.00 14.30 -16.54
C THR A 92 24.43 15.45 -15.75
N LEU A 93 24.22 15.25 -14.45
CA LEU A 93 23.78 16.27 -13.51
C LEU A 93 25.00 16.85 -12.79
N HIS A 94 25.18 18.16 -12.89
CA HIS A 94 26.23 18.90 -12.16
C HIS A 94 25.64 19.51 -10.91
N LEU A 95 26.05 18.97 -9.75
CA LEU A 95 25.79 19.59 -8.44
C LEU A 95 26.81 20.69 -8.20
N ASP A 96 26.43 21.77 -7.53
CA ASP A 96 27.31 22.87 -7.23
C ASP A 96 28.62 22.41 -6.61
N GLY A 97 29.74 22.80 -7.22
CA GLY A 97 31.10 22.47 -6.76
C GLY A 97 31.63 21.09 -7.21
N SER A 98 30.86 20.29 -7.95
CA SER A 98 31.37 19.01 -8.49
C SER A 98 31.84 19.18 -9.95
N ALA A 99 33.09 18.82 -10.22
CA ALA A 99 33.61 18.74 -11.59
C ALA A 99 33.10 17.53 -12.34
N GLN A 100 32.59 16.51 -11.64
CA GLN A 100 32.08 15.28 -12.19
C GLN A 100 30.55 15.26 -12.16
N GLY A 101 29.93 15.22 -13.34
CA GLY A 101 28.50 15.00 -13.46
C GLY A 101 28.11 13.58 -13.03
N ARG A 102 26.93 13.42 -12.45
CA ARG A 102 26.34 12.14 -12.08
C ARG A 102 25.06 11.92 -12.84
N ARG A 103 24.75 10.67 -13.13
CA ARG A 103 23.45 10.34 -13.69
C ARG A 103 22.35 10.57 -12.66
N ALA A 104 21.21 11.08 -13.10
CA ALA A 104 20.11 11.37 -12.21
C ALA A 104 18.74 11.02 -12.82
N LEU A 105 17.80 10.69 -11.96
CA LEU A 105 16.37 10.67 -12.26
C LEU A 105 15.72 11.88 -11.59
N PHE A 106 15.31 12.85 -12.38
CA PHE A 106 14.47 13.94 -11.91
C PHE A 106 13.04 13.48 -11.74
N VAL A 107 12.43 13.77 -10.60
CA VAL A 107 11.05 13.42 -10.25
C VAL A 107 10.35 14.66 -9.73
N SER A 108 9.23 15.04 -10.34
CA SER A 108 8.45 16.20 -9.94
C SER A 108 6.96 15.94 -9.96
N GLY A 109 6.20 16.71 -9.16
CA GLY A 109 4.76 16.62 -9.05
C GLY A 109 4.27 16.05 -7.72
N THR A 110 2.98 15.76 -7.62
CA THR A 110 2.32 15.28 -6.39
C THR A 110 2.46 13.77 -6.24
N ILE A 111 2.79 13.32 -5.04
CA ILE A 111 2.92 11.89 -4.70
C ILE A 111 1.51 11.31 -4.51
N GLY A 112 0.97 10.68 -5.54
CA GLY A 112 -0.34 10.04 -5.53
C GLY A 112 -0.30 8.58 -5.02
N PRO A 113 -1.46 7.90 -4.98
CA PRO A 113 -1.58 6.54 -4.43
C PRO A 113 -0.85 5.46 -5.23
N ALA A 114 -0.55 5.68 -6.51
CA ALA A 114 0.21 4.76 -7.36
C ALA A 114 1.72 5.09 -7.47
N ALA A 115 2.19 6.11 -6.72
CA ALA A 115 3.52 6.71 -6.91
C ALA A 115 4.67 5.71 -6.73
N ALA A 116 4.62 4.82 -5.75
CA ALA A 116 5.72 3.91 -5.46
C ALA A 116 5.96 2.87 -6.56
N ASN A 117 4.90 2.30 -7.14
CA ASN A 117 5.01 1.36 -8.25
C ASN A 117 5.51 2.05 -9.53
N TRP A 118 4.96 3.23 -9.82
CA TRP A 118 5.42 4.06 -10.92
C TRP A 118 6.91 4.41 -10.76
N PHE A 119 7.30 4.87 -9.57
CA PHE A 119 8.68 5.24 -9.27
C PHE A 119 9.65 4.06 -9.45
N ARG A 120 9.28 2.86 -8.97
CA ARG A 120 10.08 1.65 -9.18
C ARG A 120 10.32 1.38 -10.66
N THR A 121 9.26 1.44 -11.46
CA THR A 121 9.34 1.26 -12.92
C THR A 121 10.24 2.30 -13.57
N ARG A 122 10.14 3.59 -13.16
CA ARG A 122 10.99 4.65 -13.69
C ARG A 122 12.46 4.49 -13.30
N LEU A 123 12.75 4.05 -12.08
CA LEU A 123 14.10 3.74 -11.65
C LEU A 123 14.71 2.56 -12.43
N ASP A 124 13.91 1.51 -12.71
CA ASP A 124 14.36 0.38 -13.50
C ASP A 124 14.70 0.81 -14.94
N GLN A 125 13.86 1.66 -15.54
CA GLN A 125 14.10 2.22 -16.88
C GLN A 125 15.30 3.17 -16.92
N ALA A 126 15.51 3.94 -15.86
CA ALA A 126 16.62 4.89 -15.75
C ALA A 126 17.99 4.20 -15.58
N ASN A 127 18.00 2.93 -15.13
CA ASN A 127 19.21 2.13 -14.91
C ASN A 127 20.28 2.87 -14.09
N LEU A 128 19.86 3.43 -12.93
CA LEU A 128 20.74 4.15 -12.02
C LEU A 128 21.67 3.18 -11.27
N ALA A 129 22.92 3.56 -11.13
CA ALA A 129 23.91 2.88 -10.31
C ALA A 129 23.88 3.38 -8.86
N ALA A 130 24.48 2.64 -7.94
CA ALA A 130 24.67 3.08 -6.57
C ALA A 130 25.44 4.42 -6.55
N GLY A 131 24.93 5.39 -5.80
CA GLY A 131 25.49 6.76 -5.72
C GLY A 131 24.92 7.73 -6.77
N ASP A 132 24.19 7.26 -7.79
CA ASP A 132 23.43 8.13 -8.69
C ASP A 132 22.31 8.85 -7.94
N ILE A 133 21.73 9.86 -8.54
CA ILE A 133 20.91 10.85 -7.84
C ILE A 133 19.45 10.71 -8.21
N VAL A 134 18.57 10.73 -7.21
CA VAL A 134 17.16 11.08 -7.38
C VAL A 134 17.00 12.55 -7.05
N LEU A 135 16.73 13.36 -8.07
CA LEU A 135 16.52 14.80 -7.97
C LEU A 135 15.03 15.08 -7.79
N LEU A 136 14.65 15.77 -6.73
CA LEU A 136 13.27 15.90 -6.29
C LEU A 136 12.77 17.35 -6.35
N ALA A 137 11.55 17.53 -6.88
CA ALA A 137 10.81 18.79 -6.84
C ALA A 137 9.32 18.50 -6.65
N SER A 138 8.82 18.45 -5.40
CA SER A 138 7.48 17.97 -5.10
C SER A 138 6.85 18.66 -3.90
N PRO A 139 5.54 18.98 -3.95
CA PRO A 139 4.80 19.46 -2.79
C PRO A 139 4.52 18.37 -1.75
N GLY A 140 4.80 17.10 -2.05
CA GLY A 140 4.44 15.95 -1.22
C GLY A 140 3.20 15.24 -1.73
N GLY A 141 2.42 14.67 -0.81
CA GLY A 141 1.21 13.90 -1.11
C GLY A 141 1.06 12.70 -0.19
N ASP A 142 0.84 11.51 -0.76
CA ASP A 142 0.61 10.28 0.00
C ASP A 142 1.84 9.86 0.82
N LEU A 143 1.65 9.79 2.13
CA LEU A 143 2.70 9.48 3.09
C LEU A 143 3.23 8.05 2.95
N ALA A 144 2.34 7.08 2.73
CA ALA A 144 2.72 5.68 2.64
C ALA A 144 3.54 5.43 1.37
N GLN A 145 3.11 6.01 0.25
CA GLN A 145 3.84 5.92 -1.02
C GLN A 145 5.21 6.58 -0.93
N ALA A 146 5.29 7.75 -0.30
CA ALA A 146 6.55 8.45 -0.08
C ALA A 146 7.55 7.62 0.75
N THR A 147 7.06 6.97 1.81
CA THR A 147 7.87 6.07 2.63
C THR A 147 8.42 4.92 1.80
N ILE A 148 7.59 4.26 0.99
CA ILE A 148 8.01 3.16 0.11
C ILE A 148 9.03 3.66 -0.92
N MET A 149 8.82 4.83 -1.54
CA MET A 149 9.77 5.43 -2.48
C MET A 149 11.13 5.67 -1.81
N GLY A 150 11.14 6.20 -0.60
CA GLY A 150 12.38 6.41 0.15
C GLY A 150 13.09 5.11 0.53
N GLU A 151 12.35 4.05 0.86
CA GLU A 151 12.95 2.74 1.09
C GLU A 151 13.58 2.15 -0.18
N ILE A 152 12.94 2.30 -1.33
CA ILE A 152 13.49 1.89 -2.63
C ILE A 152 14.82 2.62 -2.91
N ILE A 153 14.86 3.93 -2.68
CA ILE A 153 16.08 4.76 -2.83
C ILE A 153 17.20 4.22 -1.93
N ARG A 154 16.89 3.96 -0.65
CA ARG A 154 17.84 3.44 0.34
C ARG A 154 18.37 2.07 -0.06
N GLN A 155 17.50 1.16 -0.47
CA GLN A 155 17.87 -0.20 -0.89
C GLN A 155 18.79 -0.21 -2.11
N ARG A 156 18.59 0.74 -3.03
CA ARG A 156 19.45 0.89 -4.22
C ARG A 156 20.71 1.72 -3.97
N ALA A 157 20.95 2.12 -2.74
CA ALA A 157 22.09 2.96 -2.34
C ALA A 157 22.21 4.25 -3.17
N LEU A 158 21.07 4.83 -3.60
CA LEU A 158 21.03 6.07 -4.35
C LEU A 158 21.22 7.29 -3.42
N ALA A 159 21.67 8.39 -4.00
CA ALA A 159 21.68 9.68 -3.35
C ALA A 159 20.39 10.47 -3.68
N THR A 160 20.09 11.48 -2.89
CA THR A 160 18.98 12.41 -3.13
C THR A 160 19.45 13.86 -3.12
N ALA A 161 18.79 14.68 -3.92
CA ALA A 161 18.95 16.13 -3.93
C ALA A 161 17.59 16.80 -4.15
N VAL A 162 17.43 18.04 -3.69
CA VAL A 162 16.25 18.85 -4.00
C VAL A 162 16.63 19.89 -5.05
N GLY A 163 15.93 19.87 -6.18
CA GLY A 163 16.23 20.76 -7.29
C GLY A 163 15.50 20.35 -8.57
N SER A 164 15.70 21.14 -9.60
CA SER A 164 15.44 20.83 -11.01
C SER A 164 16.73 20.93 -11.80
N SER A 165 16.72 20.63 -13.08
CA SER A 165 17.89 20.84 -13.94
C SER A 165 17.57 21.75 -15.11
N ASP A 166 18.55 22.50 -15.58
CA ASP A 166 18.47 23.16 -16.86
C ASP A 166 18.92 22.25 -18.02
N ALA A 167 18.85 22.75 -19.24
CA ALA A 167 19.24 22.03 -20.44
C ALA A 167 20.72 21.64 -20.47
N SER A 168 21.57 22.29 -19.67
CA SER A 168 23.00 21.96 -19.55
C SER A 168 23.30 20.97 -18.42
N GLY A 169 22.29 20.44 -17.75
CA GLY A 169 22.45 19.52 -16.61
C GLY A 169 22.87 20.22 -15.30
N ARG A 170 22.82 21.56 -15.22
CA ARG A 170 23.09 22.28 -13.96
C ARG A 170 21.86 22.28 -13.08
N VAL A 171 22.07 22.00 -11.80
CA VAL A 171 20.99 22.03 -10.81
C VAL A 171 20.49 23.47 -10.62
N LYS A 172 19.16 23.60 -10.59
CA LYS A 172 18.44 24.80 -10.17
C LYS A 172 17.69 24.55 -8.87
N PRO A 173 17.56 25.57 -8.02
CA PRO A 173 16.79 25.46 -6.79
C PRO A 173 15.34 25.02 -7.04
N ALA A 174 14.83 24.17 -6.14
CA ALA A 174 13.44 23.79 -6.08
C ALA A 174 13.03 23.55 -4.61
N TYR A 175 11.84 23.02 -4.40
CA TYR A 175 11.39 22.65 -3.07
C TYR A 175 10.92 21.19 -2.99
N CYS A 176 11.05 20.64 -1.80
CA CYS A 176 10.54 19.32 -1.43
C CYS A 176 9.82 19.48 -0.08
N ALA A 177 8.51 19.37 -0.10
CA ALA A 177 7.66 19.63 1.06
C ALA A 177 6.85 18.40 1.49
N SER A 178 6.45 18.38 2.77
CA SER A 178 5.53 17.35 3.29
C SER A 178 6.07 15.94 3.09
N ALA A 179 5.28 15.02 2.51
CA ALA A 179 5.68 13.64 2.24
C ALA A 179 6.93 13.52 1.35
N CYS A 180 7.25 14.52 0.50
CA CYS A 180 8.48 14.53 -0.28
C CYS A 180 9.73 14.44 0.60
N VAL A 181 9.71 15.03 1.81
CA VAL A 181 10.83 14.96 2.75
C VAL A 181 11.15 13.52 3.16
N LEU A 182 10.17 12.64 3.19
CA LEU A 182 10.39 11.21 3.46
C LEU A 182 11.11 10.55 2.27
N VAL A 183 10.71 10.88 1.05
CA VAL A 183 11.42 10.39 -0.15
C VAL A 183 12.87 10.84 -0.12
N TYR A 184 13.10 12.12 0.16
CA TYR A 184 14.45 12.71 0.25
C TYR A 184 15.29 12.04 1.36
N ALA A 185 14.70 11.75 2.52
CA ALA A 185 15.37 11.08 3.63
C ALA A 185 15.88 9.67 3.26
N GLY A 186 15.27 9.03 2.25
CA GLY A 186 15.69 7.74 1.72
C GLY A 186 17.11 7.72 1.16
N GLY A 187 17.64 8.85 0.70
CA GLY A 187 18.99 8.95 0.15
C GLY A 187 20.07 8.48 1.12
N LYS A 188 21.03 7.66 0.63
CA LYS A 188 22.21 7.30 1.41
C LYS A 188 23.09 8.51 1.64
N THR A 189 23.29 9.33 0.61
CA THR A 189 23.81 10.69 0.68
C THR A 189 22.67 11.65 0.33
N ARG A 190 22.49 12.69 1.11
CA ARG A 190 21.42 13.68 0.95
C ARG A 190 22.03 15.04 0.72
N PHE A 191 22.03 15.46 -0.54
CA PHE A 191 22.69 16.72 -0.96
C PHE A 191 21.80 17.92 -0.68
N GLY A 192 22.33 18.89 0.04
CA GLY A 192 21.69 20.18 0.26
C GLY A 192 22.08 21.17 -0.85
N VAL A 193 21.22 21.37 -1.83
CA VAL A 193 21.43 22.33 -2.94
C VAL A 193 21.15 23.75 -2.46
N LEU A 194 22.08 24.68 -2.75
CA LEU A 194 21.92 26.07 -2.37
C LEU A 194 20.65 26.67 -3.00
N GLY A 195 19.86 27.37 -2.18
CA GLY A 195 18.59 27.97 -2.59
C GLY A 195 17.40 26.97 -2.67
N SER A 196 17.63 25.67 -2.56
CA SER A 196 16.55 24.70 -2.45
C SER A 196 15.98 24.64 -1.02
N ALA A 197 14.70 24.31 -0.91
CA ALA A 197 13.98 24.33 0.35
C ALA A 197 13.40 22.97 0.73
N LEU A 198 13.54 22.61 2.01
CA LEU A 198 12.89 21.46 2.63
C LEU A 198 11.79 21.95 3.57
N GLY A 199 10.55 21.51 3.35
CA GLY A 199 9.39 21.99 4.10
C GLY A 199 8.68 20.87 4.85
N VAL A 200 8.39 21.07 6.12
CA VAL A 200 7.71 20.11 6.97
C VAL A 200 6.45 20.71 7.59
N HIS A 201 5.45 19.88 7.86
CA HIS A 201 4.24 20.25 8.60
C HIS A 201 3.63 18.99 9.24
N ARG A 202 2.66 19.17 10.14
CA ARG A 202 1.95 18.05 10.77
C ARG A 202 1.17 17.26 9.73
N PHE A 203 1.05 15.97 9.98
CA PHE A 203 0.23 15.10 9.15
C PHE A 203 -1.25 15.44 9.33
N VAL A 204 -1.99 15.47 8.23
CA VAL A 204 -3.44 15.62 8.21
C VAL A 204 -4.05 14.42 7.51
N THR A 205 -5.08 13.82 8.13
CA THR A 205 -5.88 12.81 7.47
C THR A 205 -6.96 13.50 6.64
N THR A 206 -7.08 13.10 5.39
CA THR A 206 -8.14 13.58 4.49
C THR A 206 -9.36 12.68 4.51
N ARG A 207 -9.29 11.55 5.21
CA ARG A 207 -10.39 10.59 5.35
C ARG A 207 -10.99 10.65 6.75
N PRO A 208 -12.32 10.52 6.89
CA PRO A 208 -12.94 10.31 8.18
C PRO A 208 -12.36 9.05 8.83
N VAL A 209 -11.97 9.15 10.08
CA VAL A 209 -11.48 8.03 10.92
C VAL A 209 -12.25 8.00 12.22
N ASP A 210 -12.50 6.80 12.75
CA ASP A 210 -13.29 6.62 13.97
C ASP A 210 -12.57 7.17 15.20
N ASP A 211 -11.24 7.02 15.26
CA ASP A 211 -10.40 7.59 16.34
C ASP A 211 -9.24 8.41 15.72
N PRO A 212 -9.44 9.73 15.55
CA PRO A 212 -8.42 10.62 14.97
C PRO A 212 -7.15 10.72 15.83
N VAL A 213 -7.27 10.54 17.15
CA VAL A 213 -6.11 10.64 18.06
C VAL A 213 -5.22 9.42 17.93
N ALA A 214 -5.80 8.22 17.98
CA ALA A 214 -5.06 6.98 17.79
C ALA A 214 -4.39 6.94 16.40
N GLU A 215 -5.10 7.38 15.36
CA GLU A 215 -4.55 7.44 14.01
C GLU A 215 -3.37 8.43 13.90
N ALA A 216 -3.49 9.61 14.51
CA ALA A 216 -2.39 10.58 14.53
C ALA A 216 -1.16 10.03 15.26
N GLN A 217 -1.34 9.33 16.39
CA GLN A 217 -0.25 8.69 17.13
C GLN A 217 0.39 7.58 16.31
N ARG A 218 -0.40 6.75 15.63
CA ARG A 218 0.10 5.68 14.76
C ARG A 218 0.94 6.23 13.62
N ILE A 219 0.47 7.30 12.96
CA ILE A 219 1.21 7.96 11.87
C ILE A 219 2.51 8.58 12.40
N ALA A 220 2.45 9.30 13.51
CA ALA A 220 3.64 9.92 14.11
C ALA A 220 4.68 8.88 14.49
N GLY A 221 4.27 7.76 15.09
CA GLY A 221 5.15 6.64 15.42
C GLY A 221 5.78 6.00 14.18
N ALA A 222 5.01 5.79 13.13
CA ALA A 222 5.51 5.23 11.87
C ALA A 222 6.54 6.16 11.20
N VAL A 223 6.27 7.47 11.17
CA VAL A 223 7.21 8.46 10.61
C VAL A 223 8.47 8.55 11.46
N LEU A 224 8.35 8.56 12.78
CA LEU A 224 9.50 8.55 13.68
C LEU A 224 10.39 7.33 13.43
N GLY A 225 9.80 6.13 13.36
CA GLY A 225 10.53 4.90 13.07
C GLY A 225 11.22 4.93 11.71
N TYR A 226 10.52 5.42 10.69
CA TYR A 226 11.09 5.58 9.36
C TYR A 226 12.26 6.57 9.33
N MET A 227 12.08 7.78 9.87
CA MET A 227 13.14 8.81 9.89
C MET A 227 14.37 8.34 10.65
N THR A 228 14.18 7.70 11.79
CA THR A 228 15.26 7.08 12.57
C THR A 228 16.01 6.02 11.77
N LYS A 229 15.28 5.13 11.08
CA LYS A 229 15.85 4.11 10.16
C LYS A 229 16.68 4.76 9.05
N MET A 230 16.27 5.94 8.56
CA MET A 230 17.00 6.71 7.55
C MET A 230 18.15 7.53 8.14
N GLY A 231 18.38 7.45 9.45
CA GLY A 231 19.45 8.17 10.13
C GLY A 231 19.16 9.67 10.31
N VAL A 232 17.90 10.08 10.25
CA VAL A 232 17.46 11.46 10.55
C VAL A 232 17.13 11.58 12.04
N SER A 233 17.44 12.70 12.66
CA SER A 233 17.14 12.96 14.07
C SER A 233 15.63 12.94 14.33
N SER A 234 15.21 12.46 15.51
CA SER A 234 13.82 12.53 15.98
C SER A 234 13.26 13.95 16.04
N THR A 235 14.10 14.95 16.19
CA THR A 235 13.70 16.38 16.20
C THR A 235 13.00 16.83 14.93
N ILE A 236 13.12 16.06 13.83
CA ILE A 236 12.33 16.32 12.62
C ILE A 236 10.82 16.10 12.86
N VAL A 237 10.45 15.11 13.67
CA VAL A 237 9.04 14.82 14.00
C VAL A 237 8.47 15.91 14.91
N GLU A 238 9.28 16.45 15.82
CA GLU A 238 8.92 17.63 16.62
C GLU A 238 8.64 18.82 15.71
N ALA A 239 9.55 19.12 14.79
CA ALA A 239 9.38 20.20 13.81
C ALA A 239 8.16 20.02 12.91
N MET A 240 7.81 18.77 12.58
CA MET A 240 6.57 18.44 11.84
C MET A 240 5.32 18.70 12.67
N SER A 241 5.33 18.41 13.97
CA SER A 241 4.16 18.51 14.84
C SER A 241 3.79 19.95 15.22
N GLU A 242 4.75 20.88 15.18
CA GLU A 242 4.58 22.26 15.65
C GLU A 242 3.60 23.08 14.81
N THR A 243 3.49 22.80 13.51
CA THR A 243 2.75 23.68 12.62
C THR A 243 1.81 22.92 11.67
N ARG A 244 0.68 23.54 11.35
CA ARG A 244 -0.22 23.09 10.30
C ARG A 244 0.28 23.51 8.92
N ASP A 245 0.83 24.70 8.83
CA ASP A 245 1.36 25.25 7.58
C ASP A 245 2.78 24.73 7.35
N ILE A 246 3.25 24.83 6.11
CA ILE A 246 4.59 24.37 5.76
C ILE A 246 5.63 25.25 6.46
N ARG A 247 6.41 24.64 7.33
CA ARG A 247 7.61 25.24 7.93
C ARG A 247 8.81 24.89 7.08
N TRP A 248 9.42 25.90 6.50
CA TRP A 248 10.66 25.77 5.75
C TRP A 248 11.85 25.68 6.69
N LEU A 249 12.62 24.61 6.56
CA LEU A 249 13.82 24.40 7.37
C LEU A 249 14.96 25.26 6.82
N SER A 250 15.65 25.97 7.71
CA SER A 250 16.91 26.59 7.33
C SER A 250 17.99 25.54 7.05
N PRO A 251 19.01 25.83 6.25
CA PRO A 251 20.12 24.90 5.99
C PRO A 251 20.77 24.38 7.28
N LYS A 252 20.93 25.27 8.27
CA LYS A 252 21.46 24.89 9.59
C LYS A 252 20.57 23.89 10.34
N GLN A 253 19.26 24.08 10.31
CA GLN A 253 18.31 23.13 10.91
C GLN A 253 18.33 21.79 10.21
N ALA A 254 18.31 21.78 8.87
CA ALA A 254 18.35 20.56 8.09
C ALA A 254 19.62 19.72 8.33
N LEU A 255 20.77 20.39 8.49
CA LEU A 255 22.03 19.76 8.88
C LEU A 255 22.01 19.25 10.33
N ALA A 256 21.54 20.05 11.28
CA ALA A 256 21.48 19.67 12.69
C ALA A 256 20.57 18.46 12.92
N MET A 257 19.50 18.32 12.13
CA MET A 257 18.61 17.17 12.14
C MET A 257 19.17 15.95 11.37
N ASN A 258 20.37 16.07 10.81
CA ASN A 258 20.93 15.08 9.88
C ASN A 258 19.96 14.73 8.72
N LEU A 259 19.09 15.67 8.34
CA LEU A 259 18.23 15.53 7.17
C LEU A 259 19.06 15.77 5.89
N VAL A 260 19.96 16.74 5.89
CA VAL A 260 21.01 16.94 4.89
C VAL A 260 22.29 16.31 5.43
N THR A 261 23.00 15.53 4.62
CA THR A 261 24.28 14.90 5.01
C THR A 261 25.48 15.52 4.31
N ASP A 262 25.25 16.11 3.14
CA ASP A 262 26.30 16.73 2.31
C ASP A 262 25.80 18.09 1.79
N PRO A 263 26.15 19.20 2.44
CA PRO A 263 25.77 20.52 1.98
C PRO A 263 26.61 20.92 0.76
N LEU A 264 25.94 21.21 -0.35
CA LEU A 264 26.58 21.76 -1.55
C LEU A 264 26.59 23.28 -1.51
N GLY A 265 27.75 23.84 -1.74
CA GLY A 265 27.93 25.27 -1.62
C GLY A 265 28.10 25.70 -0.14
N ARG A 266 29.32 25.94 0.32
CA ARG A 266 29.50 26.61 1.60
C ARG A 266 28.97 28.03 1.48
N PRO A 267 28.24 28.54 2.50
CA PRO A 267 27.87 29.94 2.55
C PRO A 267 29.11 30.84 2.55
#